data_3a8bc08d6680e28d4c3cd5083cf8fcb4
#
_entry.id   3a8bc08d6680e28d4c3cd5083cf8fcb4
#
_cell.length_a   1.000
_cell.length_b   1.000
_cell.length_c   1.000
_cell.angle_alpha   90.00
_cell.angle_beta   90.00
_cell.angle_gamma   90.00
#
_symmetry.space_group_name_H-M   'P 1'
#
loop_
_entity.id
_entity.type
_entity.pdbx_description
1 polymer ?
#
loop_
_entity_poly.entity_id
_entity_poly.type
_entity_poly.pdbx_seq_one_letter_code
_entity_poly.pdbx_strand_id
1 'polypeptide(L)'
;AALDAGVRAIVCTPRAQNPTGVSLTAERAAQLRAVLAQHPYVLVIEDDHFSMLSREPYHSIIGPLHRRWALIRSVSKFLGPDMCLAVTASDPETAERLARRLSPGSTWVSHLLQRLVLALVSDDAVLAGVERAARHYRARNDRFAAELTRLGLPTAAGDGLSVWVRVPAPARAVAEQLMRRGWLARPGDEFVLADPAATHRLRLTVHDLSDTDLARLAADVAASARAIAPSPEASTAP
;
A
#
# COMPACT_ATOMS: atom_id res chain seq x y z
N ALA A 1 -3.66 21.61 -11.33
CA ALA A 1 -3.65 22.19 -9.97
C ALA A 1 -2.28 22.04 -9.30
N ALA A 2 -1.85 20.84 -8.80
CA ALA A 2 -0.57 20.71 -8.08
C ALA A 2 0.65 21.02 -8.97
N LEU A 3 0.66 20.52 -10.21
CA LEU A 3 1.71 20.79 -11.19
C LEU A 3 1.78 22.28 -11.55
N ASP A 4 0.64 22.94 -11.73
CA ASP A 4 0.54 24.37 -12.01
C ASP A 4 1.03 25.22 -10.81
N ALA A 5 0.89 24.68 -9.61
CA ALA A 5 1.43 25.27 -8.38
C ALA A 5 2.96 25.06 -8.20
N GLY A 6 3.63 24.46 -9.19
CA GLY A 6 5.09 24.32 -9.18
C GLY A 6 5.62 23.11 -8.40
N VAL A 7 4.84 22.04 -8.24
CA VAL A 7 5.33 20.78 -7.66
C VAL A 7 6.53 20.28 -8.47
N ARG A 8 7.62 19.94 -7.78
CA ARG A 8 8.90 19.56 -8.40
C ARG A 8 9.13 18.04 -8.45
N ALA A 9 8.39 17.28 -7.64
CA ALA A 9 8.45 15.82 -7.61
C ALA A 9 7.09 15.22 -7.28
N ILE A 10 6.84 14.04 -7.81
CA ILE A 10 5.67 13.21 -7.53
C ILE A 10 6.18 11.84 -7.09
N VAL A 11 5.68 11.35 -5.95
CA VAL A 11 5.88 9.97 -5.52
C VAL A 11 4.56 9.23 -5.78
N CYS A 12 4.63 8.15 -6.52
CA CYS A 12 3.48 7.32 -6.89
C CYS A 12 3.75 5.87 -6.49
N THR A 13 2.82 5.26 -5.77
CA THR A 13 2.80 3.81 -5.55
C THR A 13 1.85 3.19 -6.56
N PRO A 14 2.34 2.55 -7.63
CA PRO A 14 1.50 2.11 -8.74
C PRO A 14 0.63 0.90 -8.40
N ARG A 15 1.02 0.09 -7.43
CA ARG A 15 0.30 -1.11 -7.00
C ARG A 15 0.29 -1.25 -5.49
N ALA A 16 -0.79 -1.83 -4.95
CA ALA A 16 -0.91 -2.17 -3.53
C ALA A 16 -0.58 -0.98 -2.61
N GLN A 17 -1.08 0.21 -2.94
CA GLN A 17 -0.80 1.44 -2.20
C GLN A 17 -1.18 1.29 -0.72
N ASN A 18 -0.27 1.59 0.17
CA ASN A 18 -0.53 1.59 1.61
C ASN A 18 -1.07 2.97 2.06
N PRO A 19 -2.28 3.05 2.66
CA PRO A 19 -3.03 1.95 3.27
C PRO A 19 -4.19 1.39 2.42
N THR A 20 -4.46 1.96 1.26
CA THR A 20 -5.72 1.76 0.53
C THR A 20 -5.81 0.43 -0.22
N GLY A 21 -4.68 -0.21 -0.53
CA GLY A 21 -4.61 -1.38 -1.39
C GLY A 21 -4.97 -1.10 -2.86
N VAL A 22 -5.06 0.17 -3.26
CA VAL A 22 -5.41 0.55 -4.64
C VAL A 22 -4.21 0.37 -5.56
N SER A 23 -4.48 -0.12 -6.76
CA SER A 23 -3.54 -0.20 -7.87
C SER A 23 -4.03 0.66 -9.04
N LEU A 24 -3.10 1.20 -9.82
CA LEU A 24 -3.45 2.00 -11.00
C LEU A 24 -4.05 1.09 -12.08
N THR A 25 -5.15 1.55 -12.69
CA THR A 25 -5.65 0.95 -13.92
C THR A 25 -4.86 1.45 -15.13
N ALA A 26 -4.93 0.73 -16.25
CA ALA A 26 -4.30 1.13 -17.50
C ALA A 26 -4.77 2.52 -17.96
N GLU A 27 -6.10 2.78 -17.85
CA GLU A 27 -6.73 4.05 -18.20
C GLU A 27 -6.23 5.18 -17.31
N ARG A 28 -6.18 4.95 -15.99
CA ARG A 28 -5.69 5.96 -15.04
C ARG A 28 -4.23 6.30 -15.26
N ALA A 29 -3.40 5.29 -15.50
CA ALA A 29 -1.99 5.50 -15.84
C ALA A 29 -1.83 6.28 -17.15
N ALA A 30 -2.64 5.99 -18.16
CA ALA A 30 -2.63 6.74 -19.43
C ALA A 30 -3.02 8.21 -19.24
N GLN A 31 -4.08 8.50 -18.46
CA GLN A 31 -4.48 9.86 -18.11
C GLN A 31 -3.35 10.63 -17.40
N LEU A 32 -2.70 9.98 -16.43
CA LEU A 32 -1.59 10.61 -15.70
C LEU A 32 -0.38 10.85 -16.60
N ARG A 33 -0.04 9.92 -17.51
CA ARG A 33 1.02 10.13 -18.50
C ARG A 33 0.71 11.32 -19.43
N ALA A 34 -0.54 11.47 -19.87
CA ALA A 34 -0.94 12.60 -20.73
C ALA A 34 -0.74 13.95 -20.02
N VAL A 35 -1.08 14.03 -18.73
CA VAL A 35 -0.82 15.25 -17.93
C VAL A 35 0.69 15.46 -17.75
N LEU A 36 1.44 14.42 -17.40
CA LEU A 36 2.89 14.51 -17.17
C LEU A 36 3.70 14.82 -18.42
N ALA A 37 3.16 14.51 -19.62
CA ALA A 37 3.81 14.86 -20.87
C ALA A 37 4.00 16.37 -21.06
N GLN A 38 3.16 17.18 -20.42
CA GLN A 38 3.28 18.65 -20.39
C GLN A 38 4.29 19.16 -19.35
N HIS A 39 4.78 18.26 -18.49
CA HIS A 39 5.71 18.57 -17.40
C HIS A 39 6.91 17.60 -17.36
N PRO A 40 7.69 17.47 -18.43
CA PRO A 40 8.69 16.41 -18.60
C PRO A 40 9.86 16.46 -17.60
N TYR A 41 10.02 17.57 -16.90
CA TYR A 41 11.11 17.79 -15.92
C TYR A 41 10.68 17.66 -14.46
N VAL A 42 9.40 17.41 -14.19
CA VAL A 42 8.95 17.02 -12.83
C VAL A 42 9.50 15.62 -12.53
N LEU A 43 10.19 15.46 -11.41
CA LEU A 43 10.71 14.15 -11.03
C LEU A 43 9.55 13.21 -10.67
N VAL A 44 9.42 12.11 -11.39
CA VAL A 44 8.46 11.05 -11.06
C VAL A 44 9.20 9.89 -10.40
N ILE A 45 8.80 9.56 -9.18
CA ILE A 45 9.30 8.41 -8.43
C ILE A 45 8.17 7.40 -8.32
N GLU A 46 8.34 6.23 -8.92
CA GLU A 46 7.43 5.10 -8.75
C GLU A 46 7.99 4.16 -7.68
N ASP A 47 7.28 4.06 -6.56
CA ASP A 47 7.60 3.11 -5.49
C ASP A 47 6.74 1.85 -5.63
N ASP A 48 7.25 0.88 -6.39
CA ASP A 48 6.64 -0.44 -6.58
C ASP A 48 7.13 -1.43 -5.51
N HIS A 49 6.95 -1.04 -4.25
CA HIS A 49 7.47 -1.78 -3.09
C HIS A 49 6.84 -3.16 -2.89
N PHE A 50 5.60 -3.37 -3.37
CA PHE A 50 4.92 -4.65 -3.27
C PHE A 50 5.32 -5.62 -4.40
N SER A 51 5.69 -5.09 -5.56
CA SER A 51 6.35 -5.79 -6.66
C SER A 51 5.75 -7.17 -6.98
N MET A 52 6.50 -8.24 -6.73
CA MET A 52 6.12 -9.61 -7.09
C MET A 52 4.96 -10.19 -6.27
N LEU A 53 4.59 -9.60 -5.13
CA LEU A 53 3.43 -10.00 -4.36
C LEU A 53 2.12 -9.41 -4.89
N SER A 54 2.18 -8.37 -5.73
CA SER A 54 0.99 -7.78 -6.33
C SER A 54 0.36 -8.75 -7.35
N ARG A 55 -0.96 -8.87 -7.31
CA ARG A 55 -1.76 -9.60 -8.30
C ARG A 55 -2.26 -8.69 -9.43
N GLU A 56 -2.12 -7.38 -9.24
CA GLU A 56 -2.52 -6.40 -10.24
C GLU A 56 -1.35 -6.12 -11.21
N PRO A 57 -1.65 -5.87 -12.49
CA PRO A 57 -0.62 -5.51 -13.47
C PRO A 57 0.02 -4.18 -13.12
N TYR A 58 1.31 -4.06 -13.44
CA TYR A 58 2.05 -2.81 -13.26
C TYR A 58 1.77 -1.86 -14.42
N HIS A 59 1.20 -0.70 -14.10
CA HIS A 59 0.94 0.39 -15.04
C HIS A 59 1.73 1.62 -14.65
N SER A 60 2.82 1.90 -15.39
CA SER A 60 3.66 3.07 -15.16
C SER A 60 2.97 4.37 -15.57
N ILE A 61 3.20 5.44 -14.79
CA ILE A 61 2.86 6.82 -15.18
C ILE A 61 4.02 7.54 -15.87
N ILE A 62 5.20 6.90 -15.96
CA ILE A 62 6.36 7.42 -16.65
C ILE A 62 6.17 7.20 -18.16
N GLY A 63 6.05 8.29 -18.90
CA GLY A 63 5.93 8.26 -20.35
C GLY A 63 7.32 8.13 -21.04
N PRO A 64 7.36 7.74 -22.32
CA PRO A 64 8.61 7.52 -23.05
C PRO A 64 9.46 8.78 -23.24
N LEU A 65 8.85 9.96 -23.16
CA LEU A 65 9.54 11.25 -23.29
C LEU A 65 9.79 11.94 -21.94
N HIS A 66 9.44 11.27 -20.83
CA HIS A 66 9.64 11.84 -19.52
C HIS A 66 11.13 11.87 -19.16
N ARG A 67 11.63 13.02 -18.69
CA ARG A 67 13.07 13.31 -18.57
C ARG A 67 13.66 12.95 -17.22
N ARG A 68 12.87 12.99 -16.15
CA ARG A 68 13.34 12.82 -14.78
C ARG A 68 12.48 11.81 -14.04
N TRP A 69 13.00 10.63 -13.83
CA TRP A 69 12.23 9.56 -13.22
C TRP A 69 13.10 8.55 -12.46
N ALA A 70 12.49 7.85 -11.52
CA ALA A 70 13.03 6.67 -10.89
C ALA A 70 11.91 5.66 -10.62
N LEU A 71 12.17 4.38 -10.88
CA LEU A 71 11.39 3.24 -10.45
C LEU A 71 12.16 2.51 -9.36
N ILE A 72 11.54 2.27 -8.22
CA ILE A 72 12.13 1.57 -7.08
C ILE A 72 11.35 0.29 -6.84
N ARG A 73 12.05 -0.85 -6.75
CA ARG A 73 11.49 -2.15 -6.39
C ARG A 73 12.23 -2.73 -5.21
N SER A 74 11.57 -2.79 -4.07
CA SER A 74 12.09 -3.43 -2.87
C SER A 74 11.87 -4.94 -2.90
N VAL A 75 12.83 -5.70 -2.38
CA VAL A 75 12.67 -7.16 -2.20
C VAL A 75 12.12 -7.53 -0.82
N SER A 76 12.10 -6.59 0.12
CA SER A 76 11.78 -6.85 1.53
C SER A 76 10.36 -7.39 1.77
N LYS A 77 9.41 -7.11 0.86
CA LYS A 77 8.03 -7.59 1.04
C LYS A 77 7.85 -9.03 0.61
N PHE A 78 8.61 -9.51 -0.38
CA PHE A 78 8.43 -10.86 -0.93
C PHE A 78 9.55 -11.85 -0.55
N LEU A 79 10.73 -11.37 -0.13
CA LEU A 79 11.82 -12.22 0.38
C LEU A 79 12.02 -12.10 1.89
N GLY A 80 11.37 -11.15 2.56
CA GLY A 80 11.47 -10.95 3.99
C GLY A 80 12.09 -9.60 4.38
N PRO A 81 11.76 -9.09 5.58
CA PRO A 81 12.15 -7.75 6.03
C PRO A 81 13.67 -7.59 6.21
N ASP A 82 14.39 -8.66 6.49
CA ASP A 82 15.86 -8.62 6.64
C ASP A 82 16.60 -8.43 5.30
N MET A 83 15.91 -8.67 4.18
CA MET A 83 16.43 -8.42 2.84
C MET A 83 16.37 -6.93 2.53
N CYS A 84 17.15 -6.11 3.25
CA CYS A 84 17.21 -4.65 3.12
C CYS A 84 17.86 -4.23 1.78
N LEU A 85 17.22 -4.58 0.67
CA LEU A 85 17.70 -4.30 -0.69
C LEU A 85 16.56 -3.79 -1.57
N ALA A 86 16.87 -2.79 -2.39
CA ALA A 86 16.00 -2.35 -3.46
C ALA A 86 16.80 -2.20 -4.76
N VAL A 87 16.12 -2.45 -5.89
CA VAL A 87 16.64 -2.20 -7.23
C VAL A 87 15.99 -0.94 -7.76
N THR A 88 16.80 -0.05 -8.33
CA THR A 88 16.32 1.21 -8.91
C THR A 88 16.69 1.26 -10.40
N ALA A 89 15.71 1.58 -11.24
CA ALA A 89 15.92 2.01 -12.61
C ALA A 89 15.57 3.52 -12.69
N SER A 90 16.32 4.30 -13.46
CA SER A 90 16.07 5.74 -13.59
C SER A 90 16.62 6.29 -14.90
N ASP A 91 16.28 7.55 -15.20
CA ASP A 91 16.99 8.27 -16.25
C ASP A 91 18.49 8.47 -15.90
N PRO A 92 19.36 8.72 -16.90
CA PRO A 92 20.80 8.80 -16.66
C PRO A 92 21.24 9.90 -15.69
N GLU A 93 20.60 11.07 -15.71
CA GLU A 93 20.95 12.19 -14.82
C GLU A 93 20.56 11.86 -13.37
N THR A 94 19.37 11.26 -13.17
CA THR A 94 18.91 10.80 -11.85
C THR A 94 19.81 9.67 -11.33
N ALA A 95 20.22 8.71 -12.19
CA ALA A 95 21.17 7.67 -11.82
C ALA A 95 22.51 8.23 -11.35
N GLU A 96 23.09 9.17 -12.10
CA GLU A 96 24.36 9.80 -11.74
C GLU A 96 24.29 10.56 -10.40
N ARG A 97 23.22 11.34 -10.20
CA ARG A 97 22.99 12.06 -8.94
C ARG A 97 22.81 11.10 -7.75
N LEU A 98 22.11 10.00 -7.97
CA LEU A 98 21.91 8.97 -6.95
C LEU A 98 23.23 8.29 -6.62
N ALA A 99 24.01 7.87 -7.62
CA ALA A 99 25.31 7.24 -7.44
C ALA A 99 26.29 8.14 -6.66
N ARG A 100 26.32 9.44 -6.94
CA ARG A 100 27.16 10.42 -6.20
C ARG A 100 26.73 10.55 -4.72
N ARG A 101 25.43 10.44 -4.41
CA ARG A 101 24.91 10.54 -3.04
C ARG A 101 25.04 9.25 -2.25
N LEU A 102 24.97 8.12 -2.94
CA LEU A 102 25.17 6.77 -2.38
C LEU A 102 26.66 6.34 -2.45
N SER A 103 27.56 7.32 -2.51
CA SER A 103 29.01 7.09 -2.56
C SER A 103 29.51 6.22 -1.38
N PRO A 104 30.55 5.37 -1.62
CA PRO A 104 30.93 4.24 -0.77
C PRO A 104 31.33 4.53 0.69
N GLY A 105 31.33 5.78 1.11
CA GLY A 105 31.68 6.14 2.48
C GLY A 105 30.51 6.18 3.47
N SER A 106 29.25 6.30 3.00
CA SER A 106 28.10 6.53 3.87
C SER A 106 26.95 5.54 3.69
N THR A 107 26.86 4.89 2.54
CA THR A 107 25.76 3.95 2.23
C THR A 107 26.30 2.72 1.52
N TRP A 108 26.40 1.64 2.26
CA TRP A 108 26.90 0.36 1.75
C TRP A 108 25.75 -0.61 1.58
N VAL A 109 25.55 -1.12 0.38
CA VAL A 109 24.65 -2.27 0.14
C VAL A 109 25.47 -3.55 0.20
N SER A 110 25.14 -4.43 1.13
CA SER A 110 25.88 -5.68 1.35
C SER A 110 25.97 -6.52 0.07
N HIS A 111 27.19 -6.85 -0.38
CA HIS A 111 27.40 -7.76 -1.51
C HIS A 111 26.89 -9.16 -1.22
N LEU A 112 26.90 -9.58 0.05
CA LEU A 112 26.32 -10.86 0.46
C LEU A 112 24.82 -10.89 0.22
N LEU A 113 24.11 -9.83 0.65
CA LEU A 113 22.66 -9.69 0.40
C LEU A 113 22.36 -9.59 -1.10
N GLN A 114 23.15 -8.87 -1.87
CA GLN A 114 22.97 -8.80 -3.33
C GLN A 114 23.07 -10.19 -3.97
N ARG A 115 24.08 -10.98 -3.60
CA ARG A 115 24.26 -12.36 -4.10
C ARG A 115 23.14 -13.28 -3.64
N LEU A 116 22.72 -13.17 -2.38
CA LEU A 116 21.62 -13.95 -1.83
C LEU A 116 20.31 -13.64 -2.58
N VAL A 117 19.99 -12.36 -2.72
CA VAL A 117 18.78 -11.92 -3.45
C VAL A 117 18.84 -12.41 -4.91
N LEU A 118 19.99 -12.28 -5.59
CA LEU A 118 20.14 -12.76 -6.96
C LEU A 118 19.88 -14.28 -7.03
N ALA A 119 20.44 -15.07 -6.13
CA ALA A 119 20.21 -16.51 -6.09
C ALA A 119 18.72 -16.84 -5.87
N LEU A 120 18.07 -16.15 -4.91
CA LEU A 120 16.65 -16.37 -4.59
C LEU A 120 15.71 -15.98 -5.76
N VAL A 121 15.95 -14.84 -6.44
CA VAL A 121 15.10 -14.44 -7.58
C VAL A 121 15.40 -15.19 -8.87
N SER A 122 16.48 -15.99 -8.90
CA SER A 122 16.81 -16.88 -10.00
C SER A 122 16.36 -18.33 -9.76
N ASP A 123 15.74 -18.61 -8.62
CA ASP A 123 15.25 -19.95 -8.25
C ASP A 123 13.74 -20.04 -8.51
N ASP A 124 13.35 -20.91 -9.44
CA ASP A 124 11.94 -21.10 -9.82
C ASP A 124 11.08 -21.60 -8.65
N ALA A 125 11.63 -22.37 -7.71
CA ALA A 125 10.89 -22.85 -6.55
C ALA A 125 10.59 -21.69 -5.57
N VAL A 126 11.53 -20.76 -5.42
CA VAL A 126 11.33 -19.52 -4.63
C VAL A 126 10.27 -18.64 -5.29
N LEU A 127 10.37 -18.42 -6.60
CA LEU A 127 9.38 -17.61 -7.33
C LEU A 127 7.98 -18.21 -7.27
N ALA A 128 7.86 -19.54 -7.41
CA ALA A 128 6.59 -20.23 -7.20
C ALA A 128 6.06 -20.07 -5.75
N GLY A 129 6.97 -20.00 -4.77
CA GLY A 129 6.64 -19.69 -3.37
C GLY A 129 6.04 -18.30 -3.19
N VAL A 130 6.68 -17.29 -3.78
CA VAL A 130 6.21 -15.90 -3.79
C VAL A 130 4.83 -15.80 -4.42
N GLU A 131 4.62 -16.49 -5.54
CA GLU A 131 3.32 -16.51 -6.21
C GLU A 131 2.22 -17.18 -5.36
N ARG A 132 2.54 -18.27 -4.65
CA ARG A 132 1.60 -18.87 -3.69
C ARG A 132 1.26 -17.91 -2.56
N ALA A 133 2.24 -17.18 -2.02
CA ALA A 133 2.02 -16.16 -0.99
C ALA A 133 1.11 -15.02 -1.51
N ALA A 134 1.34 -14.53 -2.73
CA ALA A 134 0.51 -13.52 -3.36
C ALA A 134 -0.97 -13.96 -3.48
N ARG A 135 -1.20 -15.21 -3.91
CA ARG A 135 -2.55 -15.79 -3.96
C ARG A 135 -3.17 -15.92 -2.57
N HIS A 136 -2.40 -16.35 -1.59
CA HIS A 136 -2.85 -16.48 -0.21
C HIS A 136 -3.30 -15.13 0.36
N TYR A 137 -2.48 -14.09 0.25
CA TYR A 137 -2.82 -12.75 0.73
C TYR A 137 -4.11 -12.23 0.09
N ARG A 138 -4.24 -12.37 -1.22
CA ARG A 138 -5.46 -11.97 -1.93
C ARG A 138 -6.68 -12.72 -1.41
N ALA A 139 -6.62 -14.04 -1.31
CA ALA A 139 -7.74 -14.86 -0.83
C ALA A 139 -8.15 -14.50 0.61
N ARG A 140 -7.18 -14.19 1.50
CA ARG A 140 -7.46 -13.76 2.88
C ARG A 140 -8.15 -12.39 2.90
N ASN A 141 -7.67 -11.44 2.12
CA ASN A 141 -8.27 -10.11 2.02
C ASN A 141 -9.69 -10.17 1.44
N ASP A 142 -9.91 -10.95 0.37
CA ASP A 142 -11.21 -11.14 -0.26
C ASP A 142 -12.23 -11.74 0.73
N ARG A 143 -11.82 -12.79 1.46
CA ARG A 143 -12.65 -13.43 2.47
C ARG A 143 -13.02 -12.48 3.60
N PHE A 144 -12.06 -11.71 4.11
CA PHE A 144 -12.31 -10.74 5.17
C PHE A 144 -13.24 -9.61 4.73
N ALA A 145 -13.04 -9.09 3.52
CA ALA A 145 -13.91 -8.07 2.95
C ALA A 145 -15.35 -8.57 2.74
N ALA A 146 -15.50 -9.81 2.28
CA ALA A 146 -16.83 -10.45 2.16
C ALA A 146 -17.52 -10.60 3.52
N GLU A 147 -16.79 -10.99 4.56
CA GLU A 147 -17.32 -11.15 5.92
C GLU A 147 -17.75 -9.81 6.51
N LEU A 148 -16.94 -8.77 6.36
CA LEU A 148 -17.31 -7.40 6.78
C LEU A 148 -18.56 -6.90 6.04
N THR A 149 -18.64 -7.14 4.73
CA THR A 149 -19.79 -6.74 3.91
C THR A 149 -21.07 -7.44 4.39
N ARG A 150 -20.99 -8.75 4.70
CA ARG A 150 -22.10 -9.52 5.27
C ARG A 150 -22.57 -8.96 6.63
N LEU A 151 -21.65 -8.37 7.40
CA LEU A 151 -21.93 -7.75 8.71
C LEU A 151 -22.37 -6.28 8.62
N GLY A 152 -22.62 -5.76 7.41
CA GLY A 152 -23.10 -4.40 7.18
C GLY A 152 -22.01 -3.33 7.09
N LEU A 153 -20.75 -3.74 6.88
CA LEU A 153 -19.62 -2.85 6.58
C LEU A 153 -19.13 -3.09 5.14
N PRO A 154 -19.72 -2.46 4.11
CA PRO A 154 -19.33 -2.63 2.72
C PRO A 154 -17.83 -2.39 2.54
N THR A 155 -17.10 -3.41 2.18
CA THR A 155 -15.64 -3.39 2.07
C THR A 155 -15.21 -4.06 0.78
N ALA A 156 -14.39 -3.38 0.00
CA ALA A 156 -13.69 -3.98 -1.14
C ALA A 156 -12.30 -4.45 -0.70
N ALA A 157 -11.92 -5.64 -1.09
CA ALA A 157 -10.55 -6.09 -0.93
C ALA A 157 -9.66 -5.33 -1.91
N GLY A 158 -8.58 -4.75 -1.37
CA GLY A 158 -7.50 -4.17 -2.17
C GLY A 158 -6.39 -5.21 -2.43
N ASP A 159 -5.44 -4.82 -3.26
CA ASP A 159 -4.17 -5.53 -3.38
C ASP A 159 -3.27 -5.25 -2.16
N GLY A 160 -2.28 -6.09 -1.90
CA GLY A 160 -1.35 -5.87 -0.78
C GLY A 160 -1.67 -6.67 0.48
N LEU A 161 -1.04 -6.28 1.59
CA LEU A 161 -1.09 -7.00 2.86
C LEU A 161 -2.27 -6.61 3.76
N SER A 162 -3.01 -5.57 3.42
CA SER A 162 -3.97 -4.98 4.34
C SER A 162 -5.30 -4.67 3.65
N VAL A 163 -6.36 -4.71 4.44
CA VAL A 163 -7.69 -4.27 4.03
C VAL A 163 -7.98 -2.90 4.62
N TRP A 164 -8.47 -1.97 3.79
CA TRP A 164 -8.82 -0.62 4.15
C TRP A 164 -10.33 -0.51 4.37
N VAL A 165 -10.75 -0.54 5.62
CA VAL A 165 -12.16 -0.67 6.02
C VAL A 165 -12.73 0.69 6.38
N ARG A 166 -13.87 1.04 5.78
CA ARG A 166 -14.67 2.20 6.21
C ARG A 166 -15.58 1.80 7.39
N VAL A 167 -15.59 2.62 8.43
CA VAL A 167 -16.44 2.44 9.60
C VAL A 167 -17.35 3.66 9.81
N PRO A 168 -18.56 3.51 10.38
CA PRO A 168 -19.52 4.62 10.59
C PRO A 168 -19.18 5.53 11.78
N ALA A 169 -18.06 5.28 12.44
CA ALA A 169 -17.62 5.99 13.64
C ALA A 169 -16.16 6.45 13.52
N PRO A 170 -15.67 7.38 14.36
CA PRO A 170 -14.28 7.79 14.39
C PRO A 170 -13.33 6.60 14.54
N ALA A 171 -12.39 6.45 13.61
CA ALA A 171 -11.54 5.26 13.50
C ALA A 171 -10.70 5.00 14.75
N ARG A 172 -10.20 6.05 15.40
CA ARG A 172 -9.42 5.95 16.64
C ARG A 172 -10.23 5.31 17.76
N ALA A 173 -11.48 5.74 17.96
CA ALA A 173 -12.34 5.17 18.97
C ALA A 173 -12.68 3.69 18.69
N VAL A 174 -12.90 3.35 17.42
CA VAL A 174 -13.11 1.93 17.01
C VAL A 174 -11.84 1.11 17.25
N ALA A 175 -10.65 1.63 16.92
CA ALA A 175 -9.38 0.95 17.16
C ALA A 175 -9.11 0.71 18.66
N GLU A 176 -9.47 1.66 19.53
CA GLU A 176 -9.38 1.50 21.00
C GLU A 176 -10.32 0.40 21.52
N GLN A 177 -11.55 0.31 21.00
CA GLN A 177 -12.46 -0.77 21.35
C GLN A 177 -11.96 -2.13 20.89
N LEU A 178 -11.37 -2.19 19.69
CA LEU A 178 -10.72 -3.41 19.17
C LEU A 178 -9.54 -3.82 20.04
N MET A 179 -8.73 -2.87 20.52
CA MET A 179 -7.61 -3.15 21.41
C MET A 179 -8.07 -3.81 22.71
N ARG A 180 -9.19 -3.36 23.31
CA ARG A 180 -9.79 -3.99 24.50
C ARG A 180 -10.28 -5.42 24.26
N ARG A 181 -10.49 -5.80 22.97
CA ARG A 181 -10.86 -7.15 22.53
C ARG A 181 -9.65 -7.98 22.08
N GLY A 182 -8.43 -7.44 22.23
CA GLY A 182 -7.19 -8.10 21.88
C GLY A 182 -6.71 -7.93 20.44
N TRP A 183 -7.29 -6.95 19.68
CA TRP A 183 -6.92 -6.69 18.30
C TRP A 183 -6.17 -5.37 18.15
N LEU A 184 -5.07 -5.40 17.39
CA LEU A 184 -4.37 -4.17 16.98
C LEU A 184 -4.84 -3.75 15.59
N ALA A 185 -5.59 -2.66 15.53
CA ALA A 185 -6.00 -1.99 14.30
C ALA A 185 -5.29 -0.65 14.18
N ARG A 186 -4.91 -0.25 12.97
CA ARG A 186 -4.37 1.09 12.74
C ARG A 186 -5.49 2.03 12.28
N PRO A 187 -5.76 3.12 13.00
CA PRO A 187 -6.71 4.14 12.57
C PRO A 187 -6.18 4.88 11.34
N GLY A 188 -7.08 5.31 10.47
CA GLY A 188 -6.75 6.05 9.26
C GLY A 188 -6.08 7.38 9.50
N ASP A 189 -6.22 7.94 10.70
CA ASP A 189 -5.60 9.19 11.15
C ASP A 189 -4.07 9.17 11.00
N GLU A 190 -3.44 8.00 11.09
CA GLU A 190 -1.99 7.82 10.89
C GLU A 190 -1.54 8.01 9.43
N PHE A 191 -2.46 8.05 8.48
CA PHE A 191 -2.20 8.10 7.04
C PHE A 191 -2.66 9.40 6.37
N VAL A 192 -3.02 10.41 7.16
CA VAL A 192 -3.46 11.72 6.67
C VAL A 192 -2.32 12.71 6.77
N LEU A 193 -2.08 13.47 5.71
CA LEU A 193 -1.01 14.48 5.63
C LEU A 193 -1.43 15.86 6.15
N ALA A 194 -2.73 16.14 6.21
CA ALA A 194 -3.29 17.38 6.73
C ALA A 194 -3.92 17.13 8.10
N ASP A 195 -4.27 18.24 8.81
CA ASP A 195 -4.88 18.20 10.13
C ASP A 195 -5.96 17.11 10.24
N PRO A 196 -5.83 16.18 11.18
CA PRO A 196 -6.65 15.00 11.23
C PRO A 196 -8.07 15.33 11.72
N ALA A 197 -8.94 15.78 10.83
CA ALA A 197 -10.34 15.51 11.04
C ALA A 197 -10.44 13.99 11.25
N ALA A 198 -11.06 13.56 12.36
CA ALA A 198 -11.17 12.15 12.72
C ALA A 198 -11.55 11.31 11.49
N THR A 199 -10.67 10.40 11.09
CA THR A 199 -10.96 9.56 9.93
C THR A 199 -11.95 8.46 10.31
N HIS A 200 -12.66 7.95 9.31
CA HIS A 200 -13.60 6.84 9.45
C HIS A 200 -13.08 5.60 8.74
N ARG A 201 -11.77 5.34 8.89
CA ARG A 201 -11.12 4.21 8.21
C ARG A 201 -10.13 3.49 9.12
N LEU A 202 -10.09 2.17 8.98
CA LEU A 202 -9.14 1.29 9.66
C LEU A 202 -8.28 0.55 8.66
N ARG A 203 -6.99 0.39 8.95
CA ARG A 203 -6.12 -0.56 8.25
C ARG A 203 -5.97 -1.82 9.08
N LEU A 204 -6.35 -2.96 8.50
CA LEU A 204 -6.32 -4.27 9.13
C LEU A 204 -5.48 -5.24 8.29
N THR A 205 -4.67 -6.05 8.95
CA THR A 205 -3.84 -7.10 8.34
C THR A 205 -4.34 -8.45 8.82
N VAL A 206 -4.69 -9.36 7.91
CA VAL A 206 -5.47 -10.56 8.22
C VAL A 206 -4.88 -11.86 7.66
N HIS A 207 -3.73 -11.81 7.01
CA HIS A 207 -3.17 -12.95 6.27
C HIS A 207 -2.73 -14.12 7.17
N ASP A 208 -2.34 -13.86 8.41
CA ASP A 208 -1.88 -14.88 9.38
C ASP A 208 -3.00 -15.40 10.30
N LEU A 209 -4.20 -14.82 10.22
CA LEU A 209 -5.30 -15.23 11.09
C LEU A 209 -5.85 -16.59 10.66
N SER A 210 -6.27 -17.42 11.64
CA SER A 210 -7.11 -18.58 11.37
C SER A 210 -8.46 -18.14 10.79
N ASP A 211 -9.21 -19.06 10.21
CA ASP A 211 -10.56 -18.79 9.71
C ASP A 211 -11.51 -18.34 10.81
N THR A 212 -11.37 -18.94 12.00
CA THR A 212 -12.15 -18.58 13.18
C THR A 212 -11.78 -17.17 13.67
N ASP A 213 -10.50 -16.84 13.74
CA ASP A 213 -10.05 -15.51 14.19
C ASP A 213 -10.41 -14.43 13.17
N LEU A 214 -10.37 -14.73 11.87
CA LEU A 214 -10.80 -13.81 10.84
C LEU A 214 -12.29 -13.46 10.98
N ALA A 215 -13.15 -14.47 11.17
CA ALA A 215 -14.58 -14.24 11.40
C ALA A 215 -14.83 -13.47 12.71
N ARG A 216 -14.10 -13.81 13.79
CA ARG A 216 -14.16 -13.09 15.08
C ARG A 216 -13.75 -11.63 14.92
N LEU A 217 -12.62 -11.36 14.25
CA LEU A 217 -12.18 -9.99 14.00
C LEU A 217 -13.23 -9.20 13.22
N ALA A 218 -13.81 -9.77 12.17
CA ALA A 218 -14.86 -9.11 11.39
C ALA A 218 -16.09 -8.76 12.25
N ALA A 219 -16.54 -9.69 13.11
CA ALA A 219 -17.62 -9.46 14.05
C ALA A 219 -17.29 -8.37 15.08
N ASP A 220 -16.06 -8.38 15.61
CA ASP A 220 -15.59 -7.39 16.58
C ASP A 220 -15.46 -5.99 15.95
N VAL A 221 -15.02 -5.87 14.70
CA VAL A 221 -14.99 -4.61 13.95
C VAL A 221 -16.42 -4.04 13.82
N ALA A 222 -17.35 -4.89 13.36
CA ALA A 222 -18.74 -4.46 13.17
C ALA A 222 -19.43 -4.09 14.50
N ALA A 223 -19.21 -4.85 15.57
CA ALA A 223 -19.73 -4.56 16.90
C ALA A 223 -19.14 -3.27 17.49
N SER A 224 -17.84 -3.08 17.40
CA SER A 224 -17.15 -1.87 17.89
C SER A 224 -17.60 -0.62 17.14
N ALA A 225 -17.75 -0.71 15.83
CA ALA A 225 -18.22 0.39 15.00
C ALA A 225 -19.65 0.80 15.34
N ARG A 226 -20.57 -0.17 15.56
CA ARG A 226 -21.96 0.10 15.99
C ARG A 226 -22.04 0.70 17.39
N ALA A 227 -21.22 0.24 18.32
CA ALA A 227 -21.24 0.72 19.71
C ALA A 227 -20.84 2.20 19.86
N ILE A 228 -20.09 2.73 18.87
CA ILE A 228 -19.57 4.11 18.89
C ILE A 228 -20.35 5.02 17.93
N ALA A 229 -21.02 4.45 16.92
CA ALA A 229 -21.81 5.22 15.97
C ALA A 229 -22.89 6.03 16.72
N PRO A 230 -23.10 7.31 16.39
CA PRO A 230 -24.17 8.08 16.99
C PRO A 230 -25.51 7.41 16.71
N SER A 231 -26.37 7.36 17.72
CA SER A 231 -27.75 6.86 17.57
C SER A 231 -28.48 7.66 16.50
N PRO A 232 -29.25 7.05 15.60
CA PRO A 232 -29.96 7.74 14.52
C PRO A 232 -30.97 8.81 15.01
N GLU A 233 -31.34 8.79 16.30
CA GLU A 233 -32.30 9.73 16.91
C GLU A 233 -31.71 11.11 17.27
N ALA A 234 -30.36 11.30 17.18
CA ALA A 234 -29.74 12.59 17.53
C ALA A 234 -29.70 13.61 16.38
N SER A 235 -30.18 13.26 15.18
CA SER A 235 -30.14 14.12 13.98
C SER A 235 -31.45 14.85 13.69
N THR A 236 -32.44 14.75 14.55
CA THR A 236 -33.73 15.48 14.41
C THR A 236 -33.95 16.42 15.58
N ALA A 237 -33.10 17.42 15.73
CA ALA A 237 -33.44 18.63 16.46
C ALA A 237 -33.34 19.82 15.49
N PRO A 238 -34.36 20.69 15.47
CA PRO A 238 -34.56 21.77 14.49
C PRO A 238 -33.50 22.86 14.55
#